data_34341bf36b4c6a0624fa38a3217bd3fc
#
_entry.id   34341bf36b4c6a0624fa38a3217bd3fc
#
_cell.length_a   1.000
_cell.length_b   1.000
_cell.length_c   1.000
_cell.angle_alpha   90.00
_cell.angle_beta   90.00
_cell.angle_gamma   90.00
#
_symmetry.space_group_name_H-M   'P 1'
#
loop_
_entity.id
_entity.type
_entity.pdbx_description
1 polymer ?
#
loop_
_entity_poly.entity_id
_entity_poly.type
_entity_poly.pdbx_seq_one_letter_code
_entity_poly.pdbx_strand_id
1 'polypeptide(L)'
;IDFLVGTFANKVQAQSHPTRYAHIRVSHRLIGENRIYGEQAYNYLLNRPYRQFVIDVVEENEEEYRLKNYEIADPLQFAQCKRLDEITDDILTYREGCDVIMRKTGPKSYLGGTSTCNCFVTWNGVKTYVQNEVGLTENEYQVTDKGMHAEEHTKVWGSNYGAFKFVKQNNT
;
A
#
# COMPACT_ATOMS: atom_id res chain seq x y z
N ILE A 1 -14.62 -3.44 0.42
CA ILE A 1 -13.48 -3.20 1.32
C ILE A 1 -13.33 -1.71 1.64
N ASP A 2 -14.41 -1.18 2.20
CA ASP A 2 -14.56 0.27 2.46
C ASP A 2 -13.57 0.78 3.51
N PHE A 3 -13.06 -0.11 4.37
CA PHE A 3 -12.07 0.26 5.39
C PHE A 3 -10.75 0.73 4.79
N LEU A 4 -10.45 0.36 3.55
CA LEU A 4 -9.23 0.75 2.87
C LEU A 4 -9.26 2.19 2.35
N VAL A 5 -10.45 2.77 2.18
CA VAL A 5 -10.63 4.12 1.67
C VAL A 5 -10.50 5.14 2.80
N GLY A 6 -9.73 6.19 2.59
CA GLY A 6 -9.54 7.27 3.56
C GLY A 6 -8.13 7.81 3.58
N THR A 7 -7.86 8.65 4.56
CA THR A 7 -6.53 9.17 4.87
C THR A 7 -6.06 8.57 6.19
N PHE A 8 -4.82 8.12 6.21
CA PHE A 8 -4.22 7.43 7.37
C PHE A 8 -2.87 8.08 7.68
N ALA A 9 -2.51 8.10 8.96
CA ALA A 9 -1.21 8.59 9.38
C ALA A 9 -0.71 7.83 10.60
N ASN A 10 0.60 7.73 10.74
CA ASN A 10 1.25 7.07 11.88
C ASN A 10 1.88 8.07 12.85
N LYS A 11 1.26 9.22 13.05
CA LYS A 11 1.79 10.31 13.89
C LYS A 11 2.19 9.85 15.28
N VAL A 12 1.31 9.11 15.97
CA VAL A 12 1.57 8.64 17.35
C VAL A 12 2.78 7.70 17.36
N GLN A 13 2.84 6.75 16.43
CA GLN A 13 3.96 5.82 16.33
C GLN A 13 5.28 6.56 16.05
N ALA A 14 5.26 7.51 15.11
CA ALA A 14 6.45 8.28 14.73
C ALA A 14 6.94 9.17 15.87
N GLN A 15 6.03 9.77 16.62
CA GLN A 15 6.40 10.60 17.78
C GLN A 15 6.92 9.78 18.97
N SER A 16 6.37 8.58 19.17
CA SER A 16 6.80 7.67 20.23
C SER A 16 8.13 6.99 19.93
N HIS A 17 8.42 6.76 18.64
CA HIS A 17 9.64 6.05 18.19
C HIS A 17 10.26 6.75 16.98
N PRO A 18 10.76 7.99 17.13
CA PRO A 18 11.17 8.82 16.01
C PRO A 18 12.42 8.30 15.26
N THR A 19 13.23 7.46 15.91
CA THR A 19 14.39 6.84 15.25
C THR A 19 14.05 5.58 14.49
N ARG A 20 12.84 5.05 14.66
CA ARG A 20 12.39 3.78 14.05
C ARG A 20 11.36 3.99 12.95
N TYR A 21 10.49 5.00 13.09
CA TYR A 21 9.39 5.23 12.17
C TYR A 21 9.34 6.68 11.72
N ALA A 22 9.42 6.90 10.42
CA ALA A 22 9.13 8.19 9.83
C ALA A 22 7.63 8.51 9.96
N HIS A 23 7.27 9.79 10.05
CA HIS A 23 5.89 10.23 9.99
C HIS A 23 5.43 10.23 8.53
N ILE A 24 4.51 9.32 8.20
CA ILE A 24 4.02 9.06 6.85
C ILE A 24 2.52 9.28 6.80
N ARG A 25 2.05 9.83 5.69
CA ARG A 25 0.62 9.93 5.36
C ARG A 25 0.32 9.01 4.20
N VAL A 26 -0.75 8.23 4.36
CA VAL A 26 -1.28 7.35 3.33
C VAL A 26 -2.67 7.86 2.94
N SER A 27 -2.91 8.04 1.65
CA SER A 27 -4.20 8.48 1.14
C SER A 27 -4.72 7.48 0.13
N HIS A 28 -5.90 6.92 0.38
CA HIS A 28 -6.58 6.01 -0.52
C HIS A 28 -7.91 6.61 -0.93
N ARG A 29 -8.19 6.68 -2.23
CA ARG A 29 -9.40 7.27 -2.79
C ARG A 29 -10.05 6.33 -3.78
N LEU A 30 -11.36 6.15 -3.64
CA LEU A 30 -12.14 5.39 -4.60
C LEU A 30 -12.26 6.20 -5.91
N ILE A 31 -11.83 5.62 -7.02
CA ILE A 31 -11.84 6.28 -8.35
C ILE A 31 -12.70 5.54 -9.37
N GLY A 32 -13.33 4.46 -8.98
CA GLY A 32 -14.24 3.65 -9.78
C GLY A 32 -15.03 2.74 -8.87
N GLU A 33 -15.84 1.87 -9.42
CA GLU A 33 -16.68 0.98 -8.62
C GLU A 33 -15.85 0.12 -7.65
N ASN A 34 -14.75 -0.46 -8.16
CA ASN A 34 -13.86 -1.32 -7.36
C ASN A 34 -12.39 -0.90 -7.50
N ARG A 35 -12.14 0.35 -7.83
CA ARG A 35 -10.79 0.85 -8.11
C ARG A 35 -10.40 1.92 -7.11
N ILE A 36 -9.23 1.77 -6.53
CA ILE A 36 -8.70 2.68 -5.52
C ILE A 36 -7.35 3.21 -6.00
N TYR A 37 -7.19 4.54 -5.93
CA TYR A 37 -5.90 5.20 -6.05
C TYR A 37 -5.29 5.31 -4.66
N GLY A 38 -3.98 5.06 -4.55
CA GLY A 38 -3.26 5.21 -3.30
C GLY A 38 -1.96 5.98 -3.47
N GLU A 39 -1.59 6.73 -2.44
CA GLU A 39 -0.30 7.39 -2.36
C GLU A 39 0.23 7.36 -0.93
N GLN A 40 1.55 7.28 -0.81
CA GLN A 40 2.25 7.35 0.47
C GLN A 40 3.33 8.41 0.36
N ALA A 41 3.39 9.30 1.35
CA ALA A 41 4.33 10.39 1.38
C ALA A 41 4.82 10.67 2.79
N TYR A 42 6.06 11.13 2.91
CA TYR A 42 6.53 11.70 4.17
C TYR A 42 5.70 12.94 4.49
N ASN A 43 5.33 13.10 5.74
CA ASN A 43 4.45 14.19 6.16
C ASN A 43 5.03 15.59 5.85
N TYR A 44 6.34 15.72 5.77
CA TYR A 44 7.02 16.96 5.40
C TYR A 44 7.16 17.17 3.89
N LEU A 45 6.74 16.21 3.06
CA LEU A 45 6.92 16.26 1.60
C LEU A 45 5.71 15.65 0.88
N LEU A 46 4.53 16.15 1.18
CA LEU A 46 3.26 15.60 0.67
C LEU A 46 3.10 15.77 -0.85
N ASN A 47 3.75 16.77 -1.44
CA ASN A 47 3.68 17.01 -2.88
C ASN A 47 4.57 16.07 -3.72
N ARG A 48 5.37 15.23 -3.06
CA ARG A 48 6.23 14.24 -3.73
C ARG A 48 6.10 12.87 -3.06
N PRO A 49 4.97 12.18 -3.26
CA PRO A 49 4.80 10.84 -2.72
C PRO A 49 5.93 9.92 -3.20
N TYR A 50 6.44 9.11 -2.31
CA TYR A 50 7.46 8.11 -2.69
C TYR A 50 6.83 6.87 -3.30
N ARG A 51 5.52 6.70 -3.15
CA ARG A 51 4.77 5.57 -3.71
C ARG A 51 3.40 6.03 -4.16
N GLN A 52 3.04 5.70 -5.40
CA GLN A 52 1.72 5.96 -5.98
C GLN A 52 1.30 4.72 -6.77
N PHE A 53 0.06 4.32 -6.64
CA PHE A 53 -0.45 3.09 -7.27
C PHE A 53 -1.96 3.15 -7.46
N VAL A 54 -2.44 2.23 -8.29
CA VAL A 54 -3.87 1.94 -8.40
C VAL A 54 -4.06 0.47 -8.09
N ILE A 55 -5.12 0.14 -7.37
CA ILE A 55 -5.52 -1.24 -7.14
C ILE A 55 -6.97 -1.46 -7.59
N ASP A 56 -7.22 -2.61 -8.19
CA ASP A 56 -8.58 -3.10 -8.44
C ASP A 56 -8.88 -4.15 -7.38
N VAL A 57 -10.01 -3.97 -6.69
CA VAL A 57 -10.48 -4.90 -5.66
C VAL A 57 -11.38 -5.94 -6.31
N VAL A 58 -10.95 -7.19 -6.29
CA VAL A 58 -11.72 -8.32 -6.84
C VAL A 58 -12.18 -9.20 -5.69
N GLU A 59 -13.49 -9.40 -5.57
CA GLU A 59 -14.06 -10.32 -4.59
C GLU A 59 -13.93 -11.74 -5.13
N GLU A 60 -13.07 -12.57 -4.51
CA GLU A 60 -12.91 -13.97 -4.89
C GLU A 60 -14.03 -14.84 -4.30
N ASN A 61 -14.41 -14.55 -3.06
CA ASN A 61 -15.52 -15.19 -2.34
C ASN A 61 -15.88 -14.31 -1.14
N GLU A 62 -16.79 -14.74 -0.28
CA GLU A 62 -17.26 -13.96 0.87
C GLU A 62 -16.18 -13.61 1.89
N GLU A 63 -15.11 -14.40 1.93
CA GLU A 63 -14.03 -14.27 2.92
C GLU A 63 -12.72 -13.71 2.34
N GLU A 64 -12.61 -13.59 1.00
CA GLU A 64 -11.33 -13.31 0.36
C GLU A 64 -11.46 -12.29 -0.77
N TYR A 65 -10.56 -11.30 -0.75
CA TYR A 65 -10.42 -10.27 -1.78
C TYR A 65 -9.02 -10.30 -2.36
N ARG A 66 -8.94 -10.12 -3.67
CA ARG A 66 -7.68 -9.92 -4.38
C ARG A 66 -7.53 -8.45 -4.72
N LEU A 67 -6.40 -7.87 -4.34
CA LEU A 67 -6.04 -6.50 -4.69
C LEU A 67 -5.04 -6.57 -5.84
N LYS A 68 -5.50 -6.25 -7.06
CA LYS A 68 -4.67 -6.25 -8.26
C LYS A 68 -3.94 -4.92 -8.37
N ASN A 69 -2.63 -4.95 -8.46
CA ASN A 69 -1.77 -3.78 -8.38
C ASN A 69 -1.39 -3.26 -9.77
N TYR A 70 -1.50 -1.95 -9.97
CA TYR A 70 -1.15 -1.28 -11.23
C TYR A 70 -0.17 -0.14 -10.99
N GLU A 71 0.79 -0.01 -11.89
CA GLU A 71 1.69 1.13 -11.97
C GLU A 71 1.03 2.23 -12.82
N ILE A 72 1.26 3.49 -12.43
CA ILE A 72 0.69 4.67 -13.10
C ILE A 72 1.79 5.36 -13.89
N ALA A 73 1.54 5.70 -15.16
CA ALA A 73 2.44 6.53 -15.95
C ALA A 73 2.41 7.98 -15.44
N ASP A 74 3.60 8.60 -15.29
CA ASP A 74 3.73 9.99 -14.82
C ASP A 74 2.91 10.29 -13.54
N PRO A 75 3.14 9.54 -12.45
CA PRO A 75 2.24 9.58 -11.30
C PRO A 75 2.24 10.90 -10.53
N LEU A 76 3.31 11.70 -10.59
CA LEU A 76 3.41 12.95 -9.81
C LEU A 76 2.34 13.98 -10.14
N GLN A 77 1.75 13.94 -11.33
CA GLN A 77 0.63 14.81 -11.68
C GLN A 77 -0.62 14.58 -10.80
N PHE A 78 -0.71 13.40 -10.18
CA PHE A 78 -1.81 13.01 -9.29
C PHE A 78 -1.48 13.17 -7.80
N ALA A 79 -0.28 13.63 -7.47
CA ALA A 79 0.14 13.83 -6.08
C ALA A 79 -0.86 14.68 -5.30
N GLN A 80 -1.06 14.36 -4.04
CA GLN A 80 -2.06 14.97 -3.16
C GLN A 80 -3.49 14.72 -3.64
N CYS A 81 -3.71 13.57 -4.29
CA CYS A 81 -5.01 13.13 -4.80
C CYS A 81 -5.65 14.10 -5.79
N LYS A 82 -4.82 14.77 -6.60
CA LYS A 82 -5.29 15.73 -7.61
C LYS A 82 -5.60 15.02 -8.93
N ARG A 83 -6.60 15.53 -9.65
CA ARG A 83 -6.92 15.08 -11.01
C ARG A 83 -7.18 13.58 -11.14
N LEU A 84 -7.72 12.96 -10.11
CA LEU A 84 -7.92 11.51 -10.06
C LEU A 84 -8.90 11.01 -11.13
N ASP A 85 -9.79 11.86 -11.61
CA ASP A 85 -10.73 11.59 -12.70
C ASP A 85 -10.02 11.39 -14.05
N GLU A 86 -8.75 11.79 -14.16
CA GLU A 86 -7.94 11.60 -15.37
C GLU A 86 -7.18 10.27 -15.38
N ILE A 87 -7.26 9.47 -14.33
CA ILE A 87 -6.65 8.15 -14.29
C ILE A 87 -7.53 7.16 -15.05
N THR A 88 -7.07 6.79 -16.24
CA THR A 88 -7.76 5.86 -17.15
C THR A 88 -6.88 4.64 -17.41
N ASP A 89 -7.45 3.59 -17.99
CA ASP A 89 -6.75 2.32 -18.20
C ASP A 89 -5.48 2.45 -19.06
N ASP A 90 -5.46 3.41 -19.99
CA ASP A 90 -4.35 3.61 -20.91
C ASP A 90 -3.05 4.06 -20.24
N ILE A 91 -3.13 4.61 -19.03
CA ILE A 91 -1.94 5.00 -18.25
C ILE A 91 -1.59 4.01 -17.13
N LEU A 92 -2.30 2.90 -17.06
CA LEU A 92 -2.07 1.87 -16.04
C LEU A 92 -1.39 0.64 -16.65
N THR A 93 -0.40 0.12 -15.94
CA THR A 93 0.28 -1.12 -16.30
C THR A 93 0.13 -2.11 -15.14
N TYR A 94 -0.43 -3.28 -15.42
CA TYR A 94 -0.58 -4.32 -14.41
C TYR A 94 0.79 -4.82 -13.93
N ARG A 95 0.96 -4.89 -12.61
CA ARG A 95 2.16 -5.42 -11.98
C ARG A 95 1.95 -6.89 -11.67
N GLU A 96 2.26 -7.73 -12.64
CA GLU A 96 2.13 -9.18 -12.50
C GLU A 96 2.96 -9.69 -11.31
N GLY A 97 2.37 -10.59 -10.54
CA GLY A 97 3.01 -11.16 -9.35
C GLY A 97 2.91 -10.31 -8.09
N CYS A 98 2.35 -9.11 -8.18
CA CYS A 98 2.27 -8.15 -7.06
C CYS A 98 0.88 -8.05 -6.41
N ASP A 99 -0.03 -8.97 -6.73
CA ASP A 99 -1.35 -8.98 -6.10
C ASP A 99 -1.23 -9.26 -4.60
N VAL A 100 -2.10 -8.61 -3.84
CA VAL A 100 -2.25 -8.85 -2.41
C VAL A 100 -3.57 -9.59 -2.18
N ILE A 101 -3.53 -10.65 -1.41
CA ILE A 101 -4.72 -11.40 -1.01
C ILE A 101 -5.10 -10.98 0.41
N MET A 102 -6.32 -10.48 0.58
CA MET A 102 -6.86 -10.09 1.88
C MET A 102 -7.92 -11.08 2.31
N ARG A 103 -7.79 -11.63 3.51
CA ARG A 103 -8.75 -12.57 4.09
C ARG A 103 -9.45 -11.95 5.28
N LYS A 104 -10.75 -12.12 5.35
CA LYS A 104 -11.56 -11.66 6.46
C LYS A 104 -11.24 -12.51 7.70
N THR A 105 -10.89 -11.87 8.80
CA THR A 105 -10.55 -12.51 10.07
C THR A 105 -11.57 -12.24 11.17
N GLY A 106 -12.54 -11.38 10.88
CA GLY A 106 -13.63 -11.02 11.77
C GLY A 106 -14.62 -10.11 11.06
N PRO A 107 -15.70 -9.68 11.71
CA PRO A 107 -16.72 -8.83 11.06
C PRO A 107 -16.16 -7.51 10.53
N LYS A 108 -15.07 -7.02 11.13
CA LYS A 108 -14.47 -5.72 10.79
C LYS A 108 -12.95 -5.79 10.69
N SER A 109 -12.41 -6.93 10.30
CA SER A 109 -10.96 -7.11 10.21
C SER A 109 -10.55 -8.01 9.06
N TYR A 110 -9.38 -7.71 8.49
CA TYR A 110 -8.77 -8.44 7.39
C TYR A 110 -7.27 -8.57 7.62
N LEU A 111 -6.70 -9.69 7.23
CA LEU A 111 -5.26 -9.90 7.15
C LEU A 111 -4.89 -10.36 5.76
N GLY A 112 -3.75 -9.94 5.27
CA GLY A 112 -3.31 -10.34 3.95
C GLY A 112 -1.84 -10.08 3.68
N GLY A 113 -1.48 -10.30 2.44
CA GLY A 113 -0.11 -10.10 1.98
C GLY A 113 0.06 -10.45 0.52
N THR A 114 1.27 -10.28 0.01
CA THR A 114 1.61 -10.65 -1.36
C THR A 114 1.34 -12.14 -1.59
N SER A 115 0.75 -12.43 -2.73
CA SER A 115 0.31 -13.80 -3.08
C SER A 115 1.43 -14.66 -3.66
N THR A 116 2.54 -14.06 -4.08
CA THR A 116 3.65 -14.76 -4.76
C THR A 116 5.00 -14.22 -4.29
N CYS A 117 6.08 -14.94 -4.64
CA CYS A 117 7.46 -14.48 -4.51
C CYS A 117 7.96 -13.83 -5.82
N ASN A 118 7.05 -13.40 -6.70
CA ASN A 118 7.37 -12.88 -8.03
C ASN A 118 7.10 -11.37 -8.21
N CYS A 119 6.85 -10.66 -7.12
CA CYS A 119 6.75 -9.20 -7.17
C CYS A 119 8.15 -8.61 -7.14
N PHE A 120 8.81 -8.54 -8.29
CA PHE A 120 10.22 -8.16 -8.38
C PHE A 120 10.44 -6.65 -8.39
N VAL A 121 11.44 -6.23 -7.62
CA VAL A 121 11.93 -4.86 -7.56
C VAL A 121 13.45 -4.89 -7.50
N THR A 122 14.12 -4.09 -8.31
CA THR A 122 15.57 -3.94 -8.24
C THR A 122 15.93 -2.89 -7.20
N TRP A 123 16.76 -3.26 -6.24
CA TRP A 123 17.21 -2.38 -5.17
C TRP A 123 18.75 -2.30 -5.19
N ASN A 124 19.29 -1.12 -5.49
CA ASN A 124 20.75 -0.92 -5.59
C ASN A 124 21.44 -2.00 -6.44
N GLY A 125 20.84 -2.34 -7.59
CA GLY A 125 21.36 -3.35 -8.51
C GLY A 125 21.08 -4.80 -8.11
N VAL A 126 20.44 -5.03 -6.99
CA VAL A 126 20.08 -6.38 -6.50
C VAL A 126 18.63 -6.68 -6.84
N LYS A 127 18.38 -7.83 -7.45
CA LYS A 127 17.01 -8.30 -7.72
C LYS A 127 16.38 -8.81 -6.43
N THR A 128 15.25 -8.21 -6.06
CA THR A 128 14.49 -8.59 -4.87
C THR A 128 13.04 -8.87 -5.24
N TYR A 129 12.33 -9.61 -4.39
CA TYR A 129 10.87 -9.70 -4.47
C TYR A 129 10.25 -9.06 -3.21
N VAL A 130 9.14 -8.39 -3.41
CA VAL A 130 8.42 -7.73 -2.31
C VAL A 130 7.62 -8.75 -1.52
N GLN A 131 7.79 -8.73 -0.22
CA GLN A 131 6.97 -9.48 0.72
C GLN A 131 6.23 -8.46 1.58
N ASN A 132 4.93 -8.34 1.34
CA ASN A 132 4.05 -7.37 2.00
C ASN A 132 3.11 -8.11 2.94
N GLU A 133 2.94 -7.58 4.14
CA GLU A 133 1.94 -8.05 5.11
C GLU A 133 1.05 -6.89 5.48
N VAL A 134 -0.27 -7.09 5.42
CA VAL A 134 -1.27 -6.06 5.64
C VAL A 134 -2.29 -6.52 6.68
N GLY A 135 -2.55 -5.65 7.65
CA GLY A 135 -3.67 -5.79 8.56
C GLY A 135 -4.61 -4.59 8.39
N LEU A 136 -5.90 -4.84 8.33
CA LEU A 136 -6.89 -3.80 8.11
C LEU A 136 -8.05 -3.97 9.07
N THR A 137 -8.39 -2.89 9.77
CA THR A 137 -9.61 -2.78 10.55
C THR A 137 -10.37 -1.54 10.11
N GLU A 138 -11.51 -1.28 10.75
CA GLU A 138 -12.33 -0.09 10.49
C GLU A 138 -11.53 1.22 10.66
N ASN A 139 -10.56 1.26 11.56
CA ASN A 139 -9.84 2.48 11.95
C ASN A 139 -8.33 2.44 11.73
N GLU A 140 -7.77 1.31 11.35
CA GLU A 140 -6.31 1.14 11.29
C GLU A 140 -5.89 0.31 10.09
N TYR A 141 -4.81 0.75 9.45
CA TYR A 141 -4.13 0.07 8.35
C TYR A 141 -2.70 -0.19 8.79
N GLN A 142 -2.35 -1.45 8.96
CA GLN A 142 -0.99 -1.86 9.33
C GLN A 142 -0.31 -2.49 8.12
N VAL A 143 0.94 -2.12 7.89
CA VAL A 143 1.69 -2.64 6.76
C VAL A 143 3.15 -2.88 7.11
N THR A 144 3.67 -4.01 6.66
CA THR A 144 5.08 -4.35 6.67
C THR A 144 5.50 -4.68 5.25
N ASP A 145 6.49 -3.96 4.74
CA ASP A 145 7.08 -4.23 3.43
C ASP A 145 8.53 -4.67 3.60
N LYS A 146 8.90 -5.76 2.94
CA LYS A 146 10.27 -6.28 2.89
C LYS A 146 10.63 -6.62 1.45
N GLY A 147 11.90 -6.38 1.10
CA GLY A 147 12.48 -6.87 -0.13
C GLY A 147 13.41 -8.04 0.19
N MET A 148 13.11 -9.18 -0.41
CA MET A 148 13.88 -10.42 -0.20
C MET A 148 14.76 -10.69 -1.41
N HIS A 149 16.00 -11.13 -1.19
CA HIS A 149 16.89 -11.51 -2.28
C HIS A 149 16.24 -12.60 -3.13
N ALA A 150 16.21 -12.40 -4.45
CA ALA A 150 15.48 -13.28 -5.36
C ALA A 150 15.97 -14.74 -5.34
N GLU A 151 17.24 -14.96 -5.09
CA GLU A 151 17.85 -16.30 -5.06
C GLU A 151 18.07 -16.84 -3.64
N GLU A 152 18.60 -16.00 -2.74
CA GLU A 152 18.97 -16.41 -1.38
C GLU A 152 17.84 -16.32 -0.38
N HIS A 153 16.75 -15.62 -0.70
CA HIS A 153 15.58 -15.43 0.17
C HIS A 153 15.93 -14.77 1.52
N THR A 154 16.98 -13.95 1.53
CA THR A 154 17.36 -13.14 2.68
C THR A 154 16.86 -11.71 2.53
N LYS A 155 16.60 -11.03 3.64
CA LYS A 155 16.13 -9.66 3.61
C LYS A 155 17.20 -8.71 3.08
N VAL A 156 16.85 -7.90 2.09
CA VAL A 156 17.73 -6.89 1.49
C VAL A 156 17.34 -5.48 1.93
N TRP A 157 16.03 -5.20 1.98
CA TRP A 157 15.50 -3.91 2.42
C TRP A 157 14.21 -4.09 3.20
N GLY A 158 13.77 -3.03 3.86
CA GLY A 158 12.55 -2.99 4.65
C GLY A 158 12.81 -2.75 6.12
N SER A 159 11.74 -2.51 6.87
CA SER A 159 11.80 -2.19 8.29
C SER A 159 12.34 -3.35 9.13
N ASN A 160 13.15 -3.02 10.14
CA ASN A 160 13.62 -3.95 11.16
C ASN A 160 12.76 -3.90 12.44
N TYR A 161 11.75 -3.04 12.49
CA TYR A 161 11.07 -2.68 13.74
C TYR A 161 9.59 -3.09 13.79
N GLY A 162 9.10 -3.78 12.79
CA GLY A 162 7.71 -4.20 12.71
C GLY A 162 6.84 -3.25 11.86
N ALA A 163 5.54 -3.52 11.88
CA ALA A 163 4.59 -2.85 11.00
C ALA A 163 4.45 -1.35 11.26
N PHE A 164 4.27 -0.59 10.18
CA PHE A 164 3.74 0.77 10.28
C PHE A 164 2.26 0.68 10.68
N LYS A 165 1.87 1.50 11.66
CA LYS A 165 0.50 1.55 12.20
C LYS A 165 -0.15 2.86 11.81
N PHE A 166 -0.87 2.84 10.69
CA PHE A 166 -1.55 4.01 10.15
C PHE A 166 -2.97 4.08 10.68
N VAL A 167 -3.27 5.13 11.42
CA VAL A 167 -4.60 5.36 12.00
C VAL A 167 -5.42 6.24 11.05
N LYS A 168 -6.66 5.83 10.80
CA LYS A 168 -7.57 6.59 9.94
C LYS A 168 -7.83 7.97 10.54
N GLN A 169 -7.69 9.00 9.71
CA GLN A 169 -7.91 10.37 10.09
C GLN A 169 -9.38 10.73 9.87
N ASN A 170 -9.98 11.42 10.83
CA ASN A 170 -11.31 11.95 10.67
C ASN A 170 -11.26 13.20 9.79
N ASN A 171 -12.03 13.18 8.70
CA ASN A 171 -12.21 14.37 7.89
C ASN A 171 -13.13 15.32 8.65
N THR A 172 -12.58 16.41 9.11
CA THR A 172 -13.35 17.52 9.66
C THR A 172 -13.42 18.66 8.66
#